data_7be554c42d928cadd26cd89f8771674b
#
_entry.id   7be554c42d928cadd26cd89f8771674b
#
_cell.length_a   1.000
_cell.length_b   1.000
_cell.length_c   1.000
_cell.angle_alpha   90.00
_cell.angle_beta   90.00
_cell.angle_gamma   90.00
#
_symmetry.space_group_name_H-M   'P 1'
#
loop_
_entity.id
_entity.type
_entity.pdbx_description
1 polymer ?
#
loop_
_entity_poly.entity_id
_entity_poly.type
_entity_poly.pdbx_seq_one_letter_code
_entity_poly.pdbx_strand_id
1 'polypeptide(L)'
;MGIVVFGAVFVDIKGFPDDIYIPDGRNVGHVEYIHGGVSRNVVEDIANIELRPTFVSIVDDSALGQDVVRKLNNHKVNTDYVLTIPGGMGTWLAVFDHSGNLAGSISQRPNLMPILDLLEEKGDEIFANADSVIVEVDMDRDIIKKVVALSKKHNKKLFGVVSNMSIAVERRDFLQNFDCFICNQLEAGMFFMEDYADRTPEELCEILAKRVTLGKIPAMIVTMGDHGAVYADLTGDKGICPPQKVRVKD
;
A
#
# COMPACT_ATOMS: atom_id res chain seq x y z
N MET A 1 12.51 14.58 -10.93
CA MET A 1 11.84 13.25 -10.96
C MET A 1 10.64 13.36 -10.06
N GLY A 2 9.45 13.30 -10.61
CA GLY A 2 8.18 13.45 -9.90
C GLY A 2 7.50 12.10 -9.72
N ILE A 3 7.40 11.60 -8.50
CA ILE A 3 6.63 10.39 -8.17
C ILE A 3 5.36 10.83 -7.48
N VAL A 4 4.21 10.40 -7.98
CA VAL A 4 2.91 10.69 -7.36
C VAL A 4 2.34 9.41 -6.77
N VAL A 5 1.92 9.45 -5.51
CA VAL A 5 1.37 8.30 -4.78
C VAL A 5 -0.07 8.59 -4.39
N PHE A 6 -0.98 7.68 -4.73
CA PHE A 6 -2.40 7.74 -4.40
C PHE A 6 -2.76 6.63 -3.41
N GLY A 7 -3.41 6.96 -2.32
CA GLY A 7 -3.92 5.96 -1.40
C GLY A 7 -4.39 6.53 -0.07
N ALA A 8 -4.67 5.65 0.88
CA ALA A 8 -5.26 6.00 2.15
C ALA A 8 -4.21 6.26 3.25
N VAL A 9 -4.61 7.10 4.21
CA VAL A 9 -3.96 7.20 5.52
C VAL A 9 -4.80 6.43 6.54
N PHE A 10 -4.14 5.68 7.40
CA PHE A 10 -4.74 4.98 8.53
C PHE A 10 -4.10 5.40 9.84
N VAL A 11 -4.86 5.26 10.91
CA VAL A 11 -4.34 5.19 12.27
C VAL A 11 -4.49 3.76 12.76
N ASP A 12 -3.37 3.13 13.08
CA ASP A 12 -3.35 1.80 13.67
C ASP A 12 -3.40 1.96 15.18
N ILE A 13 -4.46 1.46 15.80
CA ILE A 13 -4.67 1.41 17.25
C ILE A 13 -4.38 -0.02 17.67
N LYS A 14 -3.26 -0.23 18.38
CA LYS A 14 -2.78 -1.56 18.78
C LYS A 14 -2.87 -1.69 20.29
N GLY A 15 -3.58 -2.71 20.77
CA GLY A 15 -3.71 -3.04 22.18
C GLY A 15 -2.90 -4.29 22.51
N PHE A 16 -2.06 -4.21 23.56
CA PHE A 16 -1.22 -5.30 24.04
C PHE A 16 -1.52 -5.55 25.52
N PRO A 17 -1.90 -6.77 25.94
CA PRO A 17 -2.10 -7.10 27.32
C PRO A 17 -0.76 -7.23 28.06
N ASP A 18 -0.72 -6.83 29.32
CA ASP A 18 0.47 -6.99 30.18
C ASP A 18 0.69 -8.47 30.61
N ASP A 19 -0.40 -9.26 30.59
CA ASP A 19 -0.43 -10.67 31.01
C ASP A 19 -1.14 -11.54 29.96
N ILE A 20 -1.46 -12.78 30.34
CA ILE A 20 -2.22 -13.72 29.49
C ILE A 20 -3.53 -13.05 29.02
N TYR A 21 -3.70 -12.99 27.70
CA TYR A 21 -4.92 -12.44 27.09
C TYR A 21 -6.13 -13.28 27.46
N ILE A 22 -7.15 -12.64 28.05
CA ILE A 22 -8.42 -13.27 28.44
C ILE A 22 -9.47 -12.87 27.40
N PRO A 23 -9.89 -13.78 26.50
CA PRO A 23 -11.02 -13.54 25.60
C PRO A 23 -12.28 -13.24 26.43
N ASP A 24 -13.12 -12.33 25.92
CA ASP A 24 -14.38 -11.92 26.58
C ASP A 24 -14.20 -11.26 27.96
N GLY A 25 -12.96 -10.95 28.36
CA GLY A 25 -12.57 -10.35 29.61
C GLY A 25 -12.01 -8.94 29.49
N ARG A 26 -11.82 -8.29 30.63
CA ARG A 26 -11.09 -7.02 30.71
C ARG A 26 -9.62 -7.31 30.92
N ASN A 27 -8.81 -6.96 29.93
CA ASN A 27 -7.34 -7.07 29.99
C ASN A 27 -6.73 -5.72 30.39
N VAL A 28 -5.79 -5.74 31.33
CA VAL A 28 -4.92 -4.59 31.61
C VAL A 28 -3.76 -4.64 30.63
N GLY A 29 -3.33 -3.47 30.14
CA GLY A 29 -2.25 -3.41 29.15
C GLY A 29 -2.02 -1.99 28.66
N HIS A 30 -1.33 -1.87 27.55
CA HIS A 30 -1.07 -0.59 26.90
C HIS A 30 -1.67 -0.52 25.49
N VAL A 31 -1.87 0.70 25.02
CA VAL A 31 -2.43 0.98 23.70
C VAL A 31 -1.49 1.93 22.97
N GLU A 32 -1.14 1.58 21.75
CA GLU A 32 -0.32 2.37 20.86
C GLU A 32 -1.14 2.96 19.72
N TYR A 33 -0.79 4.17 19.29
CA TYR A 33 -1.33 4.85 18.12
C TYR A 33 -0.21 5.05 17.12
N ILE A 34 -0.30 4.39 15.98
CA ILE A 34 0.74 4.40 14.95
C ILE A 34 0.13 4.92 13.65
N HIS A 35 0.87 5.76 12.94
CA HIS A 35 0.46 6.16 11.59
C HIS A 35 0.61 4.97 10.65
N GLY A 36 -0.51 4.56 10.06
CA GLY A 36 -0.62 3.45 9.12
C GLY A 36 -1.00 3.91 7.71
N GLY A 37 -1.31 2.93 6.88
CA GLY A 37 -1.65 3.09 5.46
C GLY A 37 -0.47 2.73 4.56
N VAL A 38 -0.71 1.78 3.63
CA VAL A 38 0.34 1.29 2.72
C VAL A 38 0.93 2.42 1.89
N SER A 39 0.09 3.24 1.25
CA SER A 39 0.59 4.36 0.45
C SER A 39 1.27 5.44 1.27
N ARG A 40 0.83 5.66 2.53
CA ARG A 40 1.52 6.58 3.44
C ARG A 40 2.95 6.05 3.75
N ASN A 41 3.11 4.75 3.99
CA ASN A 41 4.43 4.14 4.18
C ASN A 41 5.27 4.25 2.91
N VAL A 42 4.72 3.90 1.75
CA VAL A 42 5.41 3.98 0.46
C VAL A 42 5.91 5.40 0.17
N VAL A 43 5.11 6.43 0.40
CA VAL A 43 5.53 7.81 0.15
C VAL A 43 6.64 8.25 1.10
N GLU A 44 6.61 7.80 2.36
CA GLU A 44 7.66 8.08 3.35
C GLU A 44 8.96 7.36 2.99
N ASP A 45 8.89 6.10 2.56
CA ASP A 45 10.06 5.32 2.12
C ASP A 45 10.72 5.94 0.87
N ILE A 46 9.92 6.40 -0.09
CA ILE A 46 10.42 7.14 -1.26
C ILE A 46 11.12 8.44 -0.81
N ALA A 47 10.59 9.13 0.18
CA ALA A 47 11.20 10.34 0.71
C ALA A 47 12.50 10.04 1.48
N ASN A 48 12.57 8.91 2.19
CA ASN A 48 13.76 8.47 2.92
C ASN A 48 14.96 8.15 2.01
N ILE A 49 14.73 7.79 0.75
CA ILE A 49 15.80 7.67 -0.27
C ILE A 49 16.07 8.99 -1.01
N GLU A 50 15.74 10.13 -0.38
CA GLU A 50 16.02 11.50 -0.84
C GLU A 50 15.25 11.94 -2.12
N LEU A 51 14.22 11.21 -2.51
CA LEU A 51 13.27 11.66 -3.52
C LEU A 51 12.20 12.55 -2.90
N ARG A 52 11.49 13.32 -3.72
CA ARG A 52 10.43 14.23 -3.27
C ARG A 52 9.10 13.80 -3.89
N PRO A 53 8.42 12.79 -3.32
CA PRO A 53 7.16 12.36 -3.85
C PRO A 53 6.05 13.35 -3.53
N THR A 54 5.00 13.34 -4.36
CA THR A 54 3.73 14.02 -4.11
C THR A 54 2.74 12.98 -3.59
N PHE A 55 2.07 13.27 -2.48
CA PHE A 55 1.05 12.39 -1.92
C PHE A 55 -0.36 12.96 -2.20
N VAL A 56 -1.21 12.15 -2.78
CA VAL A 56 -2.64 12.44 -3.02
C VAL A 56 -3.46 11.53 -2.11
N SER A 57 -4.05 12.12 -1.08
CA SER A 57 -4.71 11.36 -0.03
C SER A 57 -5.72 12.23 0.73
N ILE A 58 -6.31 11.67 1.77
CA ILE A 58 -7.20 12.36 2.70
C ILE A 58 -6.73 12.10 4.13
N VAL A 59 -6.73 13.13 4.95
CA VAL A 59 -6.58 13.06 6.41
C VAL A 59 -7.78 13.70 7.07
N ASP A 60 -7.95 13.51 8.38
CA ASP A 60 -8.94 14.25 9.15
C ASP A 60 -8.33 15.50 9.82
N ASP A 61 -9.18 16.29 10.44
CA ASP A 61 -8.81 17.52 11.15
C ASP A 61 -8.36 17.27 12.60
N SER A 62 -8.22 16.01 13.01
CA SER A 62 -7.72 15.62 14.33
C SER A 62 -6.24 15.95 14.53
N ALA A 63 -5.78 15.90 15.77
CA ALA A 63 -4.37 16.03 16.10
C ALA A 63 -3.51 14.95 15.41
N LEU A 64 -4.05 13.74 15.20
CA LEU A 64 -3.36 12.66 14.51
C LEU A 64 -3.23 12.95 13.00
N GLY A 65 -4.29 13.44 12.35
CA GLY A 65 -4.24 13.84 10.94
C GLY A 65 -3.25 14.97 10.69
N GLN A 66 -3.26 15.98 11.56
CA GLN A 66 -2.26 17.07 11.51
C GLN A 66 -0.83 16.55 11.72
N ASP A 67 -0.63 15.57 12.62
CA ASP A 67 0.68 14.97 12.87
C ASP A 67 1.20 14.18 11.66
N VAL A 68 0.33 13.45 10.96
CA VAL A 68 0.68 12.77 9.69
C VAL A 68 1.21 13.77 8.68
N VAL A 69 0.45 14.84 8.40
CA VAL A 69 0.86 15.86 7.41
C VAL A 69 2.17 16.53 7.83
N ARG A 70 2.32 16.87 9.12
CA ARG A 70 3.55 17.46 9.64
C ARG A 70 4.76 16.54 9.44
N LYS A 71 4.63 15.23 9.74
CA LYS A 71 5.71 14.25 9.56
C LYS A 71 6.08 14.10 8.09
N LEU A 72 5.10 13.95 7.20
CA LEU A 72 5.34 13.86 5.76
C LEU A 72 6.07 15.10 5.23
N ASN A 73 5.66 16.30 5.63
CA ASN A 73 6.34 17.55 5.27
C ASN A 73 7.79 17.61 5.77
N ASN A 74 8.06 17.12 6.99
CA ASN A 74 9.42 17.04 7.53
C ASN A 74 10.30 16.08 6.71
N HIS A 75 9.74 15.05 6.10
CA HIS A 75 10.40 14.15 5.15
C HIS A 75 10.42 14.70 3.73
N LYS A 76 10.00 15.95 3.50
CA LYS A 76 9.99 16.63 2.19
C LYS A 76 9.03 16.01 1.16
N VAL A 77 7.99 15.34 1.63
CA VAL A 77 6.87 14.93 0.80
C VAL A 77 6.06 16.17 0.42
N ASN A 78 5.67 16.31 -0.82
CA ASN A 78 4.69 17.32 -1.21
C ASN A 78 3.29 16.84 -0.80
N THR A 79 2.64 17.59 0.11
CA THR A 79 1.30 17.30 0.65
C THR A 79 0.23 18.28 0.16
N ASP A 80 0.48 19.07 -0.89
CA ASP A 80 -0.47 20.06 -1.43
C ASP A 80 -1.80 19.44 -1.90
N TYR A 81 -1.78 18.14 -2.18
CA TYR A 81 -2.95 17.36 -2.59
C TYR A 81 -3.46 16.39 -1.51
N VAL A 82 -3.07 16.59 -0.27
CA VAL A 82 -3.65 15.89 0.88
C VAL A 82 -4.83 16.71 1.39
N LEU A 83 -6.04 16.20 1.15
CA LEU A 83 -7.27 16.86 1.58
C LEU A 83 -7.49 16.67 3.09
N THR A 84 -7.99 17.68 3.77
CA THR A 84 -8.41 17.57 5.18
C THR A 84 -9.93 17.55 5.24
N ILE A 85 -10.49 16.39 5.62
CA ILE A 85 -11.93 16.16 5.66
C ILE A 85 -12.29 15.47 6.98
N PRO A 86 -13.32 15.90 7.73
CA PRO A 86 -13.73 15.22 8.96
C PRO A 86 -13.94 13.71 8.75
N GLY A 87 -13.29 12.88 9.55
CA GLY A 87 -13.34 11.42 9.42
C GLY A 87 -12.62 10.87 8.18
N GLY A 88 -11.71 11.63 7.58
CA GLY A 88 -11.02 11.29 6.34
C GLY A 88 -9.93 10.24 6.46
N MET A 89 -9.56 9.82 7.68
CA MET A 89 -8.60 8.73 7.89
C MET A 89 -9.29 7.41 8.16
N GLY A 90 -8.64 6.32 7.73
CA GLY A 90 -9.00 4.98 8.13
C GLY A 90 -8.52 4.67 9.56
N THR A 91 -9.11 3.65 10.16
CA THR A 91 -8.68 3.14 11.47
C THR A 91 -8.56 1.63 11.43
N TRP A 92 -7.44 1.12 11.89
CA TRP A 92 -7.25 -0.30 12.14
C TRP A 92 -7.07 -0.51 13.64
N LEU A 93 -8.11 -1.06 14.29
CA LEU A 93 -8.06 -1.47 15.69
C LEU A 93 -7.63 -2.93 15.74
N ALA A 94 -6.53 -3.22 16.42
CA ALA A 94 -5.98 -4.55 16.59
C ALA A 94 -5.73 -4.85 18.06
N VAL A 95 -6.10 -6.04 18.49
CA VAL A 95 -5.78 -6.56 19.83
C VAL A 95 -4.86 -7.76 19.65
N PHE A 96 -3.75 -7.75 20.35
CA PHE A 96 -2.76 -8.82 20.33
C PHE A 96 -2.87 -9.68 21.60
N ASP A 97 -2.45 -10.91 21.51
CA ASP A 97 -2.25 -11.75 22.70
C ASP A 97 -0.88 -11.49 23.35
N HIS A 98 -0.60 -12.12 24.47
CA HIS A 98 0.66 -12.01 25.21
C HIS A 98 1.88 -12.57 24.44
N SER A 99 1.65 -13.34 23.37
CA SER A 99 2.69 -13.86 22.46
C SER A 99 2.91 -12.99 21.24
N GLY A 100 2.17 -11.88 21.12
CA GLY A 100 2.22 -10.97 19.99
C GLY A 100 1.40 -11.42 18.77
N ASN A 101 0.56 -12.46 18.89
CA ASN A 101 -0.33 -12.87 17.82
C ASN A 101 -1.60 -12.01 17.81
N LEU A 102 -2.14 -11.77 16.62
CA LEU A 102 -3.39 -11.04 16.45
C LEU A 102 -4.57 -11.85 16.99
N ALA A 103 -5.17 -11.38 18.09
CA ALA A 103 -6.35 -11.98 18.70
C ALA A 103 -7.64 -11.54 18.01
N GLY A 104 -7.68 -10.31 17.47
CA GLY A 104 -8.80 -9.79 16.72
C GLY A 104 -8.53 -8.40 16.16
N SER A 105 -9.23 -8.02 15.09
CA SER A 105 -9.10 -6.67 14.54
C SER A 105 -10.39 -6.19 13.88
N ILE A 106 -10.53 -4.87 13.80
CA ILE A 106 -11.58 -4.17 13.06
C ILE A 106 -10.91 -3.11 12.20
N SER A 107 -11.24 -3.09 10.92
CA SER A 107 -10.76 -2.06 10.00
C SER A 107 -11.92 -1.18 9.53
N GLN A 108 -11.83 0.11 9.80
CA GLN A 108 -12.72 1.12 9.25
C GLN A 108 -12.01 1.83 8.11
N ARG A 109 -12.51 1.67 6.89
CA ARG A 109 -11.95 2.32 5.71
C ARG A 109 -12.42 3.78 5.62
N PRO A 110 -11.55 4.71 5.16
CA PRO A 110 -11.95 6.07 4.88
C PRO A 110 -12.80 6.15 3.61
N ASN A 111 -13.61 7.22 3.50
CA ASN A 111 -14.21 7.58 2.23
C ASN A 111 -13.19 8.37 1.38
N LEU A 112 -12.69 7.76 0.32
CA LEU A 112 -11.71 8.38 -0.58
C LEU A 112 -12.33 9.07 -1.80
N MET A 113 -13.66 9.03 -1.96
CA MET A 113 -14.34 9.63 -3.12
C MET A 113 -13.99 11.10 -3.38
N PRO A 114 -13.70 11.96 -2.38
CA PRO A 114 -13.25 13.33 -2.64
C PRO A 114 -11.95 13.43 -3.46
N ILE A 115 -11.13 12.35 -3.51
CA ILE A 115 -9.99 12.29 -4.43
C ILE A 115 -10.46 12.29 -5.90
N LEU A 116 -11.62 11.72 -6.20
CA LEU A 116 -12.17 11.76 -7.56
C LEU A 116 -12.47 13.19 -8.00
N ASP A 117 -13.09 13.98 -7.13
CA ASP A 117 -13.37 15.41 -7.41
C ASP A 117 -12.06 16.19 -7.60
N LEU A 118 -11.06 15.93 -6.77
CA LEU A 118 -9.72 16.52 -6.94
C LEU A 118 -9.09 16.13 -8.29
N LEU A 119 -9.23 14.87 -8.72
CA LEU A 119 -8.72 14.40 -10.00
C LEU A 119 -9.51 14.97 -11.20
N GLU A 120 -10.79 15.31 -11.03
CA GLU A 120 -11.56 16.01 -12.04
C GLU A 120 -11.04 17.45 -12.22
N GLU A 121 -10.73 18.14 -11.12
CA GLU A 121 -10.30 19.53 -11.13
C GLU A 121 -8.80 19.69 -11.49
N LYS A 122 -7.92 18.90 -10.85
CA LYS A 122 -6.45 19.08 -10.91
C LYS A 122 -5.69 17.88 -11.47
N GLY A 123 -6.38 16.86 -11.97
CA GLY A 123 -5.73 15.64 -12.43
C GLY A 123 -4.68 15.88 -13.51
N ASP A 124 -4.97 16.74 -14.48
CA ASP A 124 -4.01 17.07 -15.54
C ASP A 124 -2.75 17.76 -15.00
N GLU A 125 -2.89 18.65 -14.04
CA GLU A 125 -1.76 19.32 -13.37
C GLU A 125 -0.89 18.33 -12.61
N ILE A 126 -1.52 17.46 -11.80
CA ILE A 126 -0.83 16.44 -11.00
C ILE A 126 -0.03 15.51 -11.90
N PHE A 127 -0.64 14.99 -12.96
CA PHE A 127 -0.01 14.02 -13.86
C PHE A 127 1.00 14.65 -14.83
N ALA A 128 0.84 15.90 -15.23
CA ALA A 128 1.81 16.59 -16.08
C ALA A 128 3.19 16.65 -15.43
N ASN A 129 3.24 16.83 -14.10
CA ASN A 129 4.47 16.95 -13.32
C ASN A 129 5.02 15.60 -12.81
N ALA A 130 4.33 14.48 -13.08
CA ALA A 130 4.76 13.15 -12.68
C ALA A 130 5.68 12.51 -13.71
N ASP A 131 6.62 11.70 -13.28
CA ASP A 131 7.35 10.72 -14.10
C ASP A 131 6.72 9.33 -13.97
N SER A 132 6.28 9.00 -12.75
CA SER A 132 5.61 7.74 -12.43
C SER A 132 4.51 7.95 -11.39
N VAL A 133 3.56 7.05 -11.39
CA VAL A 133 2.37 7.06 -10.52
C VAL A 133 2.28 5.73 -9.78
N ILE A 134 2.03 5.79 -8.48
CA ILE A 134 1.76 4.64 -7.62
C ILE A 134 0.34 4.77 -7.09
N VAL A 135 -0.43 3.69 -7.07
CA VAL A 135 -1.80 3.70 -6.58
C VAL A 135 -2.13 2.44 -5.80
N GLU A 136 -2.87 2.57 -4.70
CA GLU A 136 -3.48 1.42 -4.02
C GLU A 136 -4.60 0.86 -4.90
N VAL A 137 -4.44 -0.38 -5.34
CA VAL A 137 -5.40 -1.02 -6.27
C VAL A 137 -6.75 -1.34 -5.63
N ASP A 138 -6.84 -1.29 -4.32
CA ASP A 138 -8.07 -1.49 -3.56
C ASP A 138 -8.82 -0.19 -3.22
N MET A 139 -8.41 0.96 -3.77
CA MET A 139 -9.21 2.19 -3.77
C MET A 139 -10.52 2.00 -4.55
N ASP A 140 -11.42 2.99 -4.49
CA ASP A 140 -12.68 2.96 -5.23
C ASP A 140 -12.47 2.82 -6.74
N ARG A 141 -13.32 2.00 -7.40
CA ARG A 141 -13.18 1.70 -8.83
C ARG A 141 -13.12 2.94 -9.71
N ASP A 142 -13.87 3.97 -9.38
CA ASP A 142 -13.94 5.17 -10.21
C ASP A 142 -12.67 6.02 -10.06
N ILE A 143 -12.06 6.04 -8.88
CA ILE A 143 -10.74 6.64 -8.65
C ILE A 143 -9.69 5.89 -9.49
N ILE A 144 -9.66 4.54 -9.42
CA ILE A 144 -8.70 3.74 -10.19
C ILE A 144 -8.87 3.96 -11.70
N LYS A 145 -10.12 3.97 -12.22
CA LYS A 145 -10.38 4.26 -13.63
C LYS A 145 -9.83 5.64 -14.03
N LYS A 146 -10.03 6.65 -13.18
CA LYS A 146 -9.56 8.01 -13.46
C LYS A 146 -8.03 8.07 -13.45
N VAL A 147 -7.37 7.43 -12.47
CA VAL A 147 -5.90 7.35 -12.40
C VAL A 147 -5.35 6.64 -13.65
N VAL A 148 -5.91 5.49 -14.04
CA VAL A 148 -5.52 4.77 -15.28
C VAL A 148 -5.69 5.64 -16.52
N ALA A 149 -6.83 6.35 -16.64
CA ALA A 149 -7.09 7.21 -17.78
C ALA A 149 -6.09 8.38 -17.87
N LEU A 150 -5.80 9.03 -16.73
CA LEU A 150 -4.82 10.12 -16.66
C LEU A 150 -3.39 9.62 -16.90
N SER A 151 -3.01 8.44 -16.36
CA SER A 151 -1.71 7.83 -16.63
C SER A 151 -1.50 7.60 -18.14
N LYS A 152 -2.51 7.05 -18.81
CA LYS A 152 -2.48 6.86 -20.27
C LYS A 152 -2.42 8.17 -21.03
N LYS A 153 -3.27 9.15 -20.66
CA LYS A 153 -3.30 10.48 -21.30
C LYS A 153 -1.96 11.18 -21.25
N HIS A 154 -1.27 11.09 -20.11
CA HIS A 154 0.01 11.75 -19.87
C HIS A 154 1.23 10.84 -20.12
N ASN A 155 1.01 9.61 -20.62
CA ASN A 155 2.05 8.60 -20.88
C ASN A 155 2.96 8.37 -19.65
N LYS A 156 2.33 8.15 -18.47
CA LYS A 156 3.04 7.90 -17.21
C LYS A 156 3.05 6.42 -16.87
N LYS A 157 4.15 5.98 -16.28
CA LYS A 157 4.27 4.64 -15.72
C LYS A 157 3.36 4.52 -14.50
N LEU A 158 2.60 3.42 -14.43
CA LEU A 158 1.62 3.18 -13.37
C LEU A 158 1.97 1.90 -12.60
N PHE A 159 2.16 2.06 -11.30
CA PHE A 159 2.49 0.97 -10.38
C PHE A 159 1.34 0.75 -9.40
N GLY A 160 0.97 -0.52 -9.18
CA GLY A 160 -0.07 -0.89 -8.23
C GLY A 160 0.52 -1.48 -6.95
N VAL A 161 0.08 -0.99 -5.80
CA VAL A 161 0.36 -1.57 -4.47
C VAL A 161 -0.96 -2.00 -3.82
N VAL A 162 -0.89 -2.86 -2.82
CA VAL A 162 -2.07 -3.44 -2.17
C VAL A 162 -2.09 -3.10 -0.70
N SER A 163 -3.25 -2.65 -0.20
CA SER A 163 -3.54 -2.53 1.22
C SER A 163 -4.50 -3.65 1.67
N ASN A 164 -5.46 -4.01 0.83
CA ASN A 164 -6.40 -5.10 1.10
C ASN A 164 -6.56 -6.01 -0.13
N MET A 165 -5.92 -7.19 -0.08
CA MET A 165 -5.94 -8.14 -1.20
C MET A 165 -7.34 -8.68 -1.50
N SER A 166 -8.21 -8.84 -0.50
CA SER A 166 -9.58 -9.33 -0.74
C SER A 166 -10.37 -8.42 -1.67
N ILE A 167 -10.12 -7.09 -1.60
CA ILE A 167 -10.72 -6.11 -2.50
C ILE A 167 -9.96 -6.05 -3.83
N ALA A 168 -8.63 -6.14 -3.80
CA ALA A 168 -7.79 -6.09 -4.99
C ALA A 168 -8.11 -7.24 -5.96
N VAL A 169 -8.42 -8.43 -5.44
CA VAL A 169 -8.85 -9.60 -6.23
C VAL A 169 -10.10 -9.31 -7.07
N GLU A 170 -11.03 -8.51 -6.58
CA GLU A 170 -12.23 -8.10 -7.32
C GLU A 170 -11.92 -7.10 -8.45
N ARG A 171 -10.67 -6.62 -8.52
CA ARG A 171 -10.20 -5.59 -9.44
C ARG A 171 -9.13 -6.07 -10.40
N ARG A 172 -9.06 -7.36 -10.63
CA ARG A 172 -8.10 -8.01 -11.55
C ARG A 172 -8.13 -7.42 -12.96
N ASP A 173 -9.30 -6.93 -13.40
CA ASP A 173 -9.51 -6.28 -14.69
C ASP A 173 -8.67 -5.00 -14.86
N PHE A 174 -8.24 -4.35 -13.78
CA PHE A 174 -7.37 -3.18 -13.85
C PHE A 174 -5.89 -3.52 -13.95
N LEU A 175 -5.46 -4.69 -13.48
CA LEU A 175 -4.03 -5.01 -13.36
C LEU A 175 -3.30 -5.03 -14.71
N GLN A 176 -3.99 -5.34 -15.79
CA GLN A 176 -3.43 -5.27 -17.15
C GLN A 176 -3.13 -3.84 -17.62
N ASN A 177 -3.59 -2.83 -16.88
CA ASN A 177 -3.30 -1.43 -17.16
C ASN A 177 -2.13 -0.88 -16.35
N PHE A 178 -1.60 -1.65 -15.39
CA PHE A 178 -0.43 -1.28 -14.62
C PHE A 178 0.84 -1.75 -15.30
N ASP A 179 1.90 -0.94 -15.26
CA ASP A 179 3.23 -1.38 -15.70
C ASP A 179 3.81 -2.43 -14.76
N CYS A 180 3.51 -2.34 -13.47
CA CYS A 180 3.91 -3.32 -12.47
C CYS A 180 2.92 -3.39 -11.31
N PHE A 181 2.66 -4.59 -10.82
CA PHE A 181 1.87 -4.86 -9.62
C PHE A 181 2.77 -5.41 -8.51
N ILE A 182 2.64 -4.87 -7.30
CA ILE A 182 3.52 -5.18 -6.18
C ILE A 182 2.66 -5.66 -5.00
N CYS A 183 3.01 -6.84 -4.45
CA CYS A 183 2.36 -7.40 -3.27
C CYS A 183 3.36 -8.27 -2.48
N ASN A 184 2.96 -8.75 -1.30
CA ASN A 184 3.76 -9.71 -0.55
C ASN A 184 3.43 -11.16 -0.94
N GLN A 185 4.21 -12.11 -0.40
CA GLN A 185 4.09 -13.55 -0.68
C GLN A 185 2.70 -14.12 -0.33
N LEU A 186 2.15 -13.74 0.82
CA LEU A 186 0.82 -14.17 1.25
C LEU A 186 -0.27 -13.60 0.33
N GLU A 187 -0.18 -12.33 -0.02
CA GLU A 187 -1.09 -11.65 -0.92
C GLU A 187 -1.04 -12.23 -2.34
N ALA A 188 0.15 -12.59 -2.83
CA ALA A 188 0.29 -13.28 -4.11
C ALA A 188 -0.42 -14.65 -4.09
N GLY A 189 -0.33 -15.38 -2.99
CA GLY A 189 -1.05 -16.62 -2.78
C GLY A 189 -2.57 -16.43 -2.83
N MET A 190 -3.08 -15.42 -2.12
CA MET A 190 -4.51 -15.06 -2.17
C MET A 190 -4.95 -14.65 -3.59
N PHE A 191 -4.11 -13.89 -4.28
CA PHE A 191 -4.42 -13.41 -5.63
C PHE A 191 -4.53 -14.56 -6.65
N PHE A 192 -3.63 -15.53 -6.59
CA PHE A 192 -3.62 -16.69 -7.49
C PHE A 192 -4.40 -17.90 -6.96
N MET A 193 -4.96 -17.81 -5.74
CA MET A 193 -5.67 -18.90 -5.05
C MET A 193 -4.77 -20.14 -4.85
N GLU A 194 -3.54 -19.89 -4.41
CA GLU A 194 -2.52 -20.89 -4.12
C GLU A 194 -1.81 -20.58 -2.80
N ASP A 195 -1.19 -21.57 -2.20
CA ASP A 195 -0.37 -21.39 -1.02
C ASP A 195 1.11 -21.21 -1.42
N TYR A 196 1.65 -20.07 -1.06
CA TYR A 196 3.06 -19.74 -1.30
C TYR A 196 3.87 -19.57 -0.02
N ALA A 197 3.29 -19.78 1.17
CA ALA A 197 3.93 -19.46 2.46
C ALA A 197 5.32 -20.09 2.63
N ASP A 198 5.46 -21.36 2.22
CA ASP A 198 6.71 -22.12 2.39
C ASP A 198 7.56 -22.18 1.11
N ARG A 199 7.27 -21.36 0.09
CA ARG A 199 8.04 -21.37 -1.16
C ARG A 199 9.35 -20.61 -1.00
N THR A 200 10.43 -21.20 -1.52
CA THR A 200 11.70 -20.48 -1.64
C THR A 200 11.64 -19.40 -2.71
N PRO A 201 12.53 -18.41 -2.67
CA PRO A 201 12.60 -17.38 -3.73
C PRO A 201 12.74 -17.98 -5.13
N GLU A 202 13.54 -19.06 -5.30
CA GLU A 202 13.74 -19.72 -6.57
C GLU A 202 12.46 -20.37 -7.09
N GLU A 203 11.74 -21.11 -6.21
CA GLU A 203 10.46 -21.73 -6.56
C GLU A 203 9.41 -20.68 -6.93
N LEU A 204 9.29 -19.63 -6.10
CA LEU A 204 8.29 -18.59 -6.32
C LEU A 204 8.59 -17.78 -7.58
N CYS A 205 9.85 -17.52 -7.90
CA CYS A 205 10.26 -16.85 -9.14
C CYS A 205 9.79 -17.63 -10.38
N GLU A 206 9.96 -18.96 -10.41
CA GLU A 206 9.49 -19.81 -11.52
C GLU A 206 7.96 -19.87 -11.60
N ILE A 207 7.28 -19.92 -10.46
CA ILE A 207 5.81 -19.89 -10.40
C ILE A 207 5.31 -18.54 -10.91
N LEU A 208 5.88 -17.44 -10.42
CA LEU A 208 5.48 -16.09 -10.77
C LEU A 208 5.60 -15.83 -12.28
N ALA A 209 6.69 -16.25 -12.91
CA ALA A 209 6.88 -16.11 -14.36
C ALA A 209 5.75 -16.79 -15.17
N LYS A 210 5.34 -17.99 -14.75
CA LYS A 210 4.21 -18.69 -15.37
C LYS A 210 2.88 -17.95 -15.15
N ARG A 211 2.66 -17.44 -13.91
CA ARG A 211 1.41 -16.75 -13.54
C ARG A 211 1.29 -15.39 -14.24
N VAL A 212 2.35 -14.63 -14.34
CA VAL A 212 2.42 -13.37 -15.08
C VAL A 212 2.06 -13.58 -16.56
N THR A 213 2.64 -14.60 -17.20
CA THR A 213 2.36 -14.94 -18.60
C THR A 213 0.89 -15.37 -18.80
N LEU A 214 0.38 -16.27 -17.96
CA LEU A 214 -1.02 -16.75 -18.05
C LEU A 214 -2.04 -15.64 -17.77
N GLY A 215 -1.76 -14.79 -16.77
CA GLY A 215 -2.63 -13.67 -16.38
C GLY A 215 -2.49 -12.44 -17.25
N LYS A 216 -1.54 -12.44 -18.19
CA LYS A 216 -1.18 -11.25 -19.00
C LYS A 216 -0.94 -10.01 -18.14
N ILE A 217 -0.25 -10.20 -17.00
CA ILE A 217 0.13 -9.12 -16.08
C ILE A 217 1.45 -8.56 -16.62
N PRO A 218 1.56 -7.24 -16.93
CA PRO A 218 2.76 -6.68 -17.54
C PRO A 218 4.05 -6.96 -16.76
N ALA A 219 4.04 -6.69 -15.46
CA ALA A 219 5.08 -7.13 -14.53
C ALA A 219 4.51 -7.29 -13.11
N MET A 220 5.16 -8.12 -12.31
CA MET A 220 4.80 -8.32 -10.92
C MET A 220 6.04 -8.48 -10.05
N ILE A 221 6.00 -7.89 -8.87
CA ILE A 221 7.01 -8.05 -7.83
C ILE A 221 6.33 -8.62 -6.60
N VAL A 222 6.93 -9.66 -6.02
CA VAL A 222 6.46 -10.28 -4.78
C VAL A 222 7.54 -10.16 -3.72
N THR A 223 7.24 -9.43 -2.65
CA THR A 223 8.15 -9.27 -1.50
C THR A 223 8.02 -10.48 -0.58
N MET A 224 9.14 -10.92 -0.02
CA MET A 224 9.27 -12.14 0.79
C MET A 224 9.96 -11.87 2.14
N GLY A 225 9.78 -10.66 2.69
CA GLY A 225 10.36 -10.26 3.97
C GLY A 225 11.90 -10.38 3.97
N ASP A 226 12.43 -11.13 4.91
CA ASP A 226 13.86 -11.38 5.07
C ASP A 226 14.48 -12.26 3.99
N HIS A 227 13.68 -12.81 3.06
CA HIS A 227 14.12 -13.52 1.87
C HIS A 227 14.25 -12.61 0.63
N GLY A 228 13.94 -11.30 0.75
CA GLY A 228 14.05 -10.34 -0.33
C GLY A 228 12.80 -10.22 -1.19
N ALA A 229 12.93 -10.26 -2.50
CA ALA A 229 11.82 -10.17 -3.43
C ALA A 229 12.10 -10.96 -4.72
N VAL A 230 11.04 -11.41 -5.38
CA VAL A 230 11.09 -12.00 -6.71
C VAL A 230 10.29 -11.15 -7.69
N TYR A 231 10.68 -11.17 -8.96
CA TYR A 231 9.95 -10.46 -10.00
C TYR A 231 9.84 -11.29 -11.29
N ALA A 232 8.82 -11.00 -12.07
CA ALA A 232 8.68 -11.50 -13.43
C ALA A 232 7.86 -10.54 -14.28
N ASP A 233 8.09 -10.52 -15.60
CA ASP A 233 7.35 -9.74 -16.56
C ASP A 233 6.93 -10.53 -17.82
N LEU A 234 6.12 -9.88 -18.67
CA LEU A 234 5.64 -10.47 -19.92
C LEU A 234 6.72 -10.62 -21.01
N THR A 235 7.89 -9.98 -20.86
CA THR A 235 8.99 -10.13 -21.80
C THR A 235 9.79 -11.41 -21.53
N GLY A 236 9.52 -12.07 -20.41
CA GLY A 236 10.23 -13.26 -19.93
C GLY A 236 11.37 -12.92 -18.98
N ASP A 237 11.58 -11.63 -18.66
CA ASP A 237 12.54 -11.25 -17.63
C ASP A 237 11.98 -11.63 -16.26
N LYS A 238 12.85 -12.24 -15.43
CA LYS A 238 12.53 -12.68 -14.08
C LYS A 238 13.79 -12.74 -13.24
N GLY A 239 13.65 -12.61 -11.94
CA GLY A 239 14.81 -12.70 -11.08
C GLY A 239 14.46 -12.59 -9.59
N ILE A 240 15.51 -12.67 -8.80
CA ILE A 240 15.49 -12.59 -7.36
C ILE A 240 16.32 -11.39 -6.93
N CYS A 241 15.73 -10.53 -6.11
CA CYS A 241 16.44 -9.46 -5.44
C CYS A 241 16.72 -9.93 -3.99
N PRO A 242 17.98 -10.20 -3.62
CA PRO A 242 18.30 -10.66 -2.28
C PRO A 242 18.04 -9.57 -1.24
N PRO A 243 17.74 -9.93 0.02
CA PRO A 243 17.50 -8.96 1.07
C PRO A 243 18.80 -8.22 1.44
N GLN A 244 18.66 -6.98 1.85
CA GLN A 244 19.76 -6.27 2.49
C GLN A 244 19.84 -6.68 3.98
N LYS A 245 21.02 -7.05 4.45
CA LYS A 245 21.23 -7.36 5.86
C LYS A 245 21.24 -6.07 6.67
N VAL A 246 20.17 -5.79 7.35
CA VAL A 246 20.02 -4.63 8.23
C VAL A 246 19.74 -5.07 9.66
N ARG A 247 20.14 -4.26 10.64
CA ARG A 247 19.72 -4.45 12.02
C ARG A 247 18.34 -3.81 12.16
N VAL A 248 17.32 -4.64 12.33
CA VAL A 248 15.97 -4.16 12.63
C VAL A 248 16.00 -3.48 13.99
N LYS A 249 15.44 -2.28 14.07
CA LYS A 249 15.14 -1.58 15.32
C LYS A 249 13.64 -1.57 15.45
N ASP A 250 13.16 -2.12 16.55
CA ASP A 250 11.75 -2.01 16.94
C ASP A 250 11.43 -0.58 17.36
#